data_95046e560e1b298434409bb74266954d
#
_entry.id   95046e560e1b298434409bb74266954d
#
_cell.length_a   1.000
_cell.length_b   1.000
_cell.length_c   1.000
_cell.angle_alpha   90.00
_cell.angle_beta   90.00
_cell.angle_gamma   90.00
#
_symmetry.space_group_name_H-M   'P 1'
#
loop_
_entity.id
_entity.type
_entity.pdbx_description
1 polymer ?
#
loop_
_entity_poly.entity_id
_entity_poly.type
_entity_poly.pdbx_seq_one_letter_code
_entity_poly.pdbx_strand_id
1 'polypeptide(L)'
;MKRWAIRIPNRTSQHNVSQEKVPAVPPRPLLFTRDFGLIWLSQLMSQVGDGVSNLALLWFVYSITGSPVKTTIIGLIHTIPPIVLGPFIGVYVDRLPKKFFLIGSNVFRAVLMGIIPCAVSTDTFTVNLLYGLVFLDAMAMAMFSPALTSSVPMIVPRAQFTAANALIQSTTSLGIIFGPAVSGVGIALFGSQEVLCLNGATYFVAALCLGMVRLRAAQPSAVEPETTGGSAWQDFKEGLAFVATKQRVILLLILTAGCYGFGASALSTLFPVFARKLLGLGPVEVGYLWSSLGIGLLVMSIVLLWCTERTLADRVNIIFWASAVSGLAIVALVWMKDIYVVSVLMIMIGGGMGAFTPIAWGVVQELTPRMMVGRVLGLYGTGAMTAAISGISVFGQITERFGESMGIAGIGAIFLLTAFFGSWLSRSIRNRERAL
;
A
#
# COMPACT_ATOMS: atom_id res chain seq x y z
N MET A 1 15.25 -45.23 13.98
CA MET A 1 14.54 -45.52 12.74
C MET A 1 13.09 -45.89 13.05
N LYS A 2 12.15 -44.96 13.00
CA LYS A 2 10.70 -45.28 13.03
C LYS A 2 10.06 -44.55 11.86
N ARG A 3 9.66 -45.32 10.84
CA ARG A 3 8.90 -44.89 9.68
C ARG A 3 7.49 -44.47 10.12
N TRP A 4 7.11 -43.26 9.91
CA TRP A 4 5.72 -42.82 10.00
C TRP A 4 5.08 -43.03 8.63
N ALA A 5 4.30 -44.09 8.47
CA ALA A 5 3.42 -44.29 7.34
C ALA A 5 2.17 -43.45 7.51
N ILE A 6 1.94 -42.51 6.63
CA ILE A 6 0.72 -41.71 6.54
C ILE A 6 -0.37 -42.65 5.97
N ARG A 7 -1.34 -43.02 6.81
CA ARG A 7 -2.56 -43.72 6.39
C ARG A 7 -3.46 -42.73 5.65
N ILE A 8 -3.65 -42.96 4.36
CA ILE A 8 -4.64 -42.23 3.53
C ILE A 8 -6.02 -42.83 3.91
N PRO A 9 -6.99 -42.02 4.38
CA PRO A 9 -8.35 -42.53 4.61
C PRO A 9 -9.05 -42.81 3.27
N ASN A 10 -9.65 -43.99 3.17
CA ASN A 10 -10.44 -44.46 2.05
C ASN A 10 -11.61 -43.51 1.74
N ARG A 11 -11.69 -43.08 0.50
CA ARG A 11 -12.83 -42.33 -0.08
C ARG A 11 -14.00 -43.28 -0.29
N THR A 12 -14.90 -43.43 0.68
CA THR A 12 -16.27 -43.91 0.41
C THR A 12 -17.20 -43.42 1.53
N SER A 13 -17.63 -42.20 1.44
CA SER A 13 -18.94 -41.76 1.91
C SER A 13 -19.33 -40.52 1.06
N GLN A 14 -19.98 -40.79 -0.05
CA GLN A 14 -20.69 -39.79 -0.81
C GLN A 14 -21.87 -39.30 0.07
N HIS A 15 -21.66 -38.22 0.81
CA HIS A 15 -22.77 -37.39 1.24
C HIS A 15 -23.28 -36.63 0.01
N ASN A 16 -24.44 -37.04 -0.45
CA ASN A 16 -25.30 -36.29 -1.36
C ASN A 16 -25.58 -34.90 -0.75
N VAL A 17 -24.69 -33.91 -0.95
CA VAL A 17 -25.02 -32.52 -0.84
C VAL A 17 -25.81 -32.21 -2.11
N SER A 18 -27.14 -32.16 -1.98
CA SER A 18 -28.04 -31.64 -2.99
C SER A 18 -27.43 -30.32 -3.54
N GLN A 19 -26.93 -30.37 -4.79
CA GLN A 19 -26.55 -29.21 -5.56
C GLN A 19 -27.83 -28.40 -5.77
N GLU A 20 -28.06 -27.44 -4.91
CA GLU A 20 -29.04 -26.39 -5.13
C GLU A 20 -28.61 -25.71 -6.43
N LYS A 21 -29.32 -25.99 -7.53
CA LYS A 21 -29.15 -25.34 -8.83
C LYS A 21 -29.43 -23.85 -8.63
N VAL A 22 -28.37 -23.08 -8.38
CA VAL A 22 -28.42 -21.63 -8.43
C VAL A 22 -28.88 -21.25 -9.85
N PRO A 23 -29.99 -20.51 -10.00
CA PRO A 23 -30.47 -20.11 -11.31
C PRO A 23 -29.38 -19.34 -12.03
N ALA A 24 -29.03 -19.78 -13.24
CA ALA A 24 -28.05 -19.17 -14.13
C ALA A 24 -28.59 -17.88 -14.76
N VAL A 25 -28.84 -16.86 -13.94
CA VAL A 25 -28.91 -15.49 -14.43
C VAL A 25 -27.46 -15.02 -14.48
N PRO A 26 -26.92 -14.61 -15.66
CA PRO A 26 -25.56 -14.09 -15.72
C PRO A 26 -25.42 -12.97 -14.69
N PRO A 27 -24.46 -13.07 -13.78
CA PRO A 27 -24.31 -12.08 -12.71
C PRO A 27 -24.10 -10.71 -13.37
N ARG A 28 -24.97 -9.74 -13.06
CA ARG A 28 -24.76 -8.35 -13.51
C ARG A 28 -23.36 -7.93 -13.09
N PRO A 29 -22.58 -7.25 -13.97
CA PRO A 29 -21.28 -6.76 -13.60
C PRO A 29 -21.37 -5.95 -12.31
N LEU A 30 -20.54 -6.23 -11.32
CA LEU A 30 -20.63 -5.67 -9.96
C LEU A 30 -20.75 -4.14 -9.94
N LEU A 31 -20.03 -3.45 -10.81
CA LEU A 31 -20.07 -1.99 -10.94
C LEU A 31 -21.46 -1.44 -11.25
N PHE A 32 -22.33 -2.20 -11.91
CA PHE A 32 -23.71 -1.81 -12.22
C PHE A 32 -24.71 -2.19 -11.12
N THR A 33 -24.26 -2.80 -10.03
CA THR A 33 -25.08 -2.96 -8.83
C THR A 33 -25.00 -1.66 -8.01
N ARG A 34 -26.16 -1.11 -7.60
CA ARG A 34 -26.25 0.20 -6.96
C ARG A 34 -25.31 0.32 -5.75
N ASP A 35 -25.37 -0.60 -4.81
CA ASP A 35 -24.64 -0.48 -3.56
C ASP A 35 -23.13 -0.68 -3.74
N PHE A 36 -22.71 -1.64 -4.57
CA PHE A 36 -21.29 -1.83 -4.86
C PHE A 36 -20.72 -0.69 -5.73
N GLY A 37 -21.47 -0.22 -6.73
CA GLY A 37 -21.06 0.92 -7.55
C GLY A 37 -20.87 2.20 -6.74
N LEU A 38 -21.75 2.47 -5.75
CA LEU A 38 -21.59 3.60 -4.83
C LEU A 38 -20.35 3.46 -3.92
N ILE A 39 -20.08 2.25 -3.41
CA ILE A 39 -18.84 2.01 -2.64
C ILE A 39 -17.61 2.17 -3.53
N TRP A 40 -17.63 1.63 -4.73
CA TRP A 40 -16.51 1.75 -5.66
C TRP A 40 -16.25 3.22 -6.03
N LEU A 41 -17.29 3.99 -6.33
CA LEU A 41 -17.18 5.42 -6.63
C LEU A 41 -16.67 6.21 -5.43
N SER A 42 -17.21 5.94 -4.24
CA SER A 42 -16.71 6.55 -3.00
C SER A 42 -15.24 6.26 -2.78
N GLN A 43 -14.83 5.00 -2.96
CA GLN A 43 -13.44 4.58 -2.81
C GLN A 43 -12.55 5.27 -3.85
N LEU A 44 -13.01 5.37 -5.11
CA LEU A 44 -12.26 6.07 -6.16
C LEU A 44 -12.05 7.54 -5.79
N MET A 45 -13.10 8.25 -5.37
CA MET A 45 -13.00 9.65 -4.94
C MET A 45 -12.02 9.80 -3.77
N SER A 46 -12.11 8.92 -2.77
CA SER A 46 -11.21 8.93 -1.61
C SER A 46 -9.75 8.65 -2.01
N GLN A 47 -9.50 7.67 -2.87
CA GLN A 47 -8.14 7.30 -3.31
C GLN A 47 -7.49 8.36 -4.21
N VAL A 48 -8.27 8.98 -5.10
CA VAL A 48 -7.78 10.14 -5.87
C VAL A 48 -7.48 11.28 -4.92
N GLY A 49 -8.36 11.54 -3.96
CA GLY A 49 -8.14 12.52 -2.90
C GLY A 49 -6.89 12.25 -2.08
N ASP A 50 -6.62 11.00 -1.70
CA ASP A 50 -5.40 10.60 -1.00
C ASP A 50 -4.14 10.93 -1.82
N GLY A 51 -4.16 10.63 -3.13
CA GLY A 51 -3.08 10.98 -4.04
C GLY A 51 -2.89 12.49 -4.18
N VAL A 52 -3.98 13.25 -4.23
CA VAL A 52 -3.96 14.72 -4.26
C VAL A 52 -3.35 15.28 -2.98
N SER A 53 -3.82 14.84 -1.81
CA SER A 53 -3.30 15.30 -0.52
C SER A 53 -1.83 14.97 -0.33
N ASN A 54 -1.41 13.77 -0.72
CA ASN A 54 -0.04 13.32 -0.51
C ASN A 54 0.95 14.28 -1.19
N LEU A 55 0.76 14.56 -2.49
CA LEU A 55 1.63 15.50 -3.19
C LEU A 55 1.49 16.92 -2.64
N ALA A 56 0.25 17.40 -2.41
CA ALA A 56 0.01 18.75 -1.93
C ALA A 56 0.64 19.02 -0.57
N LEU A 57 0.53 18.08 0.39
CA LEU A 57 1.12 18.21 1.73
C LEU A 57 2.65 18.18 1.69
N LEU A 58 3.25 17.24 0.93
CA LEU A 58 4.70 17.19 0.79
C LEU A 58 5.26 18.43 0.12
N TRP A 59 4.59 18.89 -0.95
CA TRP A 59 4.97 20.11 -1.65
C TRP A 59 4.82 21.36 -0.76
N PHE A 60 3.71 21.49 -0.05
CA PHE A 60 3.41 22.60 0.82
C PHE A 60 4.44 22.74 1.94
N VAL A 61 4.69 21.68 2.70
CA VAL A 61 5.68 21.70 3.79
C VAL A 61 7.07 22.01 3.25
N TYR A 62 7.45 21.42 2.12
CA TYR A 62 8.75 21.72 1.53
C TYR A 62 8.85 23.18 1.03
N SER A 63 7.78 23.72 0.44
CA SER A 63 7.77 25.09 -0.07
C SER A 63 7.93 26.15 1.01
N ILE A 64 7.34 25.93 2.20
CA ILE A 64 7.40 26.90 3.31
C ILE A 64 8.61 26.72 4.22
N THR A 65 9.20 25.50 4.28
CA THR A 65 10.29 25.20 5.22
C THR A 65 11.65 25.06 4.55
N GLY A 66 11.68 24.68 3.28
CA GLY A 66 12.90 24.31 2.55
C GLY A 66 13.65 23.09 3.09
N SER A 67 13.08 22.40 4.11
CA SER A 67 13.74 21.31 4.84
C SER A 67 13.22 19.93 4.41
N PRO A 68 14.08 19.06 3.85
CA PRO A 68 13.76 17.65 3.61
C PRO A 68 13.30 16.90 4.87
N VAL A 69 13.95 17.14 6.02
CA VAL A 69 13.59 16.51 7.31
C VAL A 69 12.16 16.88 7.72
N LYS A 70 11.77 18.16 7.63
CA LYS A 70 10.39 18.56 7.94
C LYS A 70 9.37 17.95 7.00
N THR A 71 9.74 17.76 5.73
CA THR A 71 8.89 17.07 4.74
C THR A 71 8.75 15.57 5.08
N THR A 72 9.81 14.90 5.53
CA THR A 72 9.73 13.49 5.91
C THR A 72 8.85 13.24 7.13
N ILE A 73 8.65 14.22 8.01
CA ILE A 73 7.72 14.10 9.14
C ILE A 73 6.29 13.82 8.64
N ILE A 74 5.86 14.41 7.52
CA ILE A 74 4.56 14.09 6.89
C ILE A 74 4.46 12.61 6.55
N GLY A 75 5.48 12.05 5.87
CA GLY A 75 5.52 10.63 5.53
C GLY A 75 5.50 9.71 6.76
N LEU A 76 6.21 10.10 7.84
CA LEU A 76 6.20 9.38 9.11
C LEU A 76 4.82 9.39 9.76
N ILE A 77 4.17 10.55 9.79
CA ILE A 77 2.81 10.71 10.35
C ILE A 77 1.79 9.88 9.57
N HIS A 78 1.90 9.78 8.25
CA HIS A 78 1.03 8.90 7.46
C HIS A 78 1.29 7.42 7.72
N THR A 79 2.51 7.04 8.06
CA THR A 79 2.91 5.63 8.21
C THR A 79 2.70 5.09 9.62
N ILE A 80 2.99 5.87 10.66
CA ILE A 80 3.01 5.40 12.06
C ILE A 80 1.60 5.07 12.62
N PRO A 81 0.56 5.93 12.48
CA PRO A 81 -0.73 5.67 13.09
C PRO A 81 -1.40 4.37 12.63
N PRO A 82 -1.45 4.03 11.32
CA PRO A 82 -2.01 2.76 10.87
C PRO A 82 -1.32 1.53 11.48
N ILE A 83 -0.02 1.62 11.75
CA ILE A 83 0.76 0.51 12.31
C ILE A 83 0.45 0.34 13.80
N VAL A 84 0.56 1.43 14.55
CA VAL A 84 0.44 1.39 16.02
C VAL A 84 -1.01 1.15 16.43
N LEU A 85 -1.95 1.79 15.75
CA LEU A 85 -3.37 1.78 16.11
C LEU A 85 -4.18 0.73 15.36
N GLY A 86 -3.68 0.22 14.21
CA GLY A 86 -4.38 -0.74 13.36
C GLY A 86 -4.94 -1.95 14.12
N PRO A 87 -4.16 -2.64 14.96
CA PRO A 87 -4.66 -3.77 15.74
C PRO A 87 -5.79 -3.41 16.70
N PHE A 88 -5.74 -2.24 17.31
CA PHE A 88 -6.80 -1.75 18.22
C PHE A 88 -8.03 -1.30 17.44
N ILE A 89 -7.83 -0.58 16.34
CA ILE A 89 -8.89 -0.08 15.48
C ILE A 89 -9.73 -1.23 14.93
N GLY A 90 -9.09 -2.34 14.48
CA GLY A 90 -9.79 -3.51 13.96
C GLY A 90 -10.84 -4.05 14.94
N VAL A 91 -10.47 -4.18 16.21
CA VAL A 91 -11.38 -4.67 17.26
C VAL A 91 -12.58 -3.73 17.47
N TYR A 92 -12.36 -2.41 17.44
CA TYR A 92 -13.45 -1.43 17.58
C TYR A 92 -14.35 -1.39 16.35
N VAL A 93 -13.78 -1.43 15.15
CA VAL A 93 -14.53 -1.45 13.89
C VAL A 93 -15.43 -2.68 13.79
N ASP A 94 -15.00 -3.84 14.31
CA ASP A 94 -15.81 -5.06 14.27
C ASP A 94 -17.05 -4.98 15.16
N ARG A 95 -17.00 -4.21 16.25
CA ARG A 95 -18.09 -4.09 17.23
C ARG A 95 -19.14 -3.04 16.89
N LEU A 96 -18.82 -2.08 16.03
CA LEU A 96 -19.66 -0.92 15.75
C LEU A 96 -20.20 -0.96 14.30
N PRO A 97 -21.27 -0.19 13.98
CA PRO A 97 -21.81 -0.15 12.64
C PRO A 97 -20.76 0.32 11.63
N LYS A 98 -20.38 -0.56 10.68
CA LYS A 98 -19.35 -0.28 9.65
C LYS A 98 -19.64 1.02 8.89
N LYS A 99 -20.92 1.27 8.58
CA LYS A 99 -21.35 2.47 7.87
C LYS A 99 -20.97 3.76 8.59
N PHE A 100 -21.01 3.75 9.93
CA PHE A 100 -20.61 4.90 10.75
C PHE A 100 -19.12 5.24 10.54
N PHE A 101 -18.24 4.23 10.55
CA PHE A 101 -16.80 4.44 10.31
C PHE A 101 -16.52 4.90 8.88
N LEU A 102 -17.20 4.31 7.88
CA LEU A 102 -17.03 4.67 6.48
C LEU A 102 -17.42 6.13 6.21
N ILE A 103 -18.56 6.57 6.72
CA ILE A 103 -19.02 7.95 6.53
C ILE A 103 -18.23 8.89 7.45
N GLY A 104 -18.13 8.55 8.73
CA GLY A 104 -17.51 9.40 9.74
C GLY A 104 -16.05 9.72 9.42
N SER A 105 -15.26 8.74 8.99
CA SER A 105 -13.86 8.98 8.59
C SER A 105 -13.76 9.94 7.40
N ASN A 106 -14.58 9.78 6.35
CA ASN A 106 -14.54 10.69 5.20
C ASN A 106 -15.03 12.10 5.56
N VAL A 107 -16.09 12.25 6.35
CA VAL A 107 -16.54 13.56 6.83
C VAL A 107 -15.48 14.23 7.69
N PHE A 108 -14.87 13.48 8.61
CA PHE A 108 -13.81 13.99 9.47
C PHE A 108 -12.59 14.46 8.65
N ARG A 109 -12.18 13.67 7.67
CA ARG A 109 -11.09 14.02 6.74
C ARG A 109 -11.43 15.25 5.90
N ALA A 110 -12.68 15.36 5.41
CA ALA A 110 -13.15 16.54 4.69
C ALA A 110 -13.02 17.82 5.53
N VAL A 111 -13.41 17.76 6.80
CA VAL A 111 -13.28 18.88 7.75
C VAL A 111 -11.82 19.23 8.00
N LEU A 112 -10.96 18.23 8.26
CA LEU A 112 -9.53 18.46 8.51
C LEU A 112 -8.85 19.15 7.31
N MET A 113 -9.15 18.72 6.08
CA MET A 113 -8.61 19.34 4.87
C MET A 113 -9.10 20.77 4.66
N GLY A 114 -10.31 21.10 5.10
CA GLY A 114 -10.86 22.46 5.08
C GLY A 114 -10.25 23.38 6.15
N ILE A 115 -9.79 22.84 7.29
CA ILE A 115 -9.17 23.63 8.37
C ILE A 115 -7.82 24.21 7.93
N ILE A 116 -7.04 23.50 7.11
CA ILE A 116 -5.68 23.91 6.71
C ILE A 116 -5.67 25.30 6.04
N PRO A 117 -6.43 25.55 4.95
CA PRO A 117 -6.44 26.88 4.33
C PRO A 117 -7.05 27.94 5.24
N CYS A 118 -8.03 27.61 6.09
CA CYS A 118 -8.58 28.53 7.08
C CYS A 118 -7.53 28.95 8.11
N ALA A 119 -6.70 28.03 8.60
CA ALA A 119 -5.63 28.33 9.55
C ALA A 119 -4.56 29.24 8.92
N VAL A 120 -4.24 29.04 7.66
CA VAL A 120 -3.27 29.88 6.94
C VAL A 120 -3.82 31.29 6.72
N SER A 121 -5.09 31.41 6.33
CA SER A 121 -5.71 32.73 6.08
C SER A 121 -5.89 33.58 7.35
N THR A 122 -5.90 32.96 8.52
CA THR A 122 -6.07 33.66 9.81
C THR A 122 -4.75 33.89 10.56
N ASP A 123 -3.59 33.70 9.93
CA ASP A 123 -2.26 33.82 10.54
C ASP A 123 -2.04 32.93 11.80
N THR A 124 -2.92 31.95 12.01
CA THR A 124 -2.80 30.98 13.11
C THR A 124 -1.99 29.75 12.71
N PHE A 125 -1.55 29.71 11.45
CA PHE A 125 -0.84 28.57 10.89
C PHE A 125 0.54 28.37 11.52
N THR A 126 0.78 27.14 11.94
CA THR A 126 2.12 26.65 12.30
C THR A 126 2.35 25.29 11.67
N VAL A 127 3.60 24.96 11.38
CA VAL A 127 3.95 23.62 10.84
C VAL A 127 3.55 22.52 11.82
N ASN A 128 3.62 22.78 13.12
CA ASN A 128 3.20 21.82 14.15
C ASN A 128 1.68 21.58 14.13
N LEU A 129 0.87 22.62 13.89
CA LEU A 129 -0.57 22.47 13.69
C LEU A 129 -0.86 21.57 12.49
N LEU A 130 -0.16 21.79 11.37
CA LEU A 130 -0.30 20.94 10.19
C LEU A 130 0.03 19.47 10.50
N TYR A 131 1.11 19.21 11.22
CA TYR A 131 1.47 17.85 11.63
C TYR A 131 0.36 17.21 12.49
N GLY A 132 -0.25 17.97 13.40
CA GLY A 132 -1.40 17.52 14.19
C GLY A 132 -2.61 17.16 13.32
N LEU A 133 -2.95 18.02 12.33
CA LEU A 133 -4.07 17.76 11.42
C LEU A 133 -3.81 16.54 10.53
N VAL A 134 -2.59 16.39 10.00
CA VAL A 134 -2.20 15.21 9.21
C VAL A 134 -2.19 13.93 10.05
N PHE A 135 -1.80 14.01 11.32
CA PHE A 135 -1.88 12.87 12.24
C PHE A 135 -3.33 12.41 12.44
N LEU A 136 -4.25 13.35 12.65
CA LEU A 136 -5.68 13.04 12.79
C LEU A 136 -6.27 12.47 11.49
N ASP A 137 -5.83 12.97 10.33
CA ASP A 137 -6.21 12.42 9.01
C ASP A 137 -5.73 10.97 8.85
N ALA A 138 -4.48 10.68 9.20
CA ALA A 138 -3.92 9.33 9.15
C ALA A 138 -4.65 8.36 10.09
N MET A 139 -5.09 8.81 11.26
CA MET A 139 -5.93 8.03 12.17
C MET A 139 -7.29 7.70 11.53
N ALA A 140 -7.95 8.68 10.91
CA ALA A 140 -9.23 8.47 10.23
C ALA A 140 -9.08 7.49 9.06
N MET A 141 -8.00 7.60 8.29
CA MET A 141 -7.66 6.66 7.22
C MET A 141 -7.45 5.24 7.74
N ALA A 142 -6.76 5.08 8.87
CA ALA A 142 -6.53 3.78 9.50
C ALA A 142 -7.84 3.09 9.92
N MET A 143 -8.89 3.84 10.26
CA MET A 143 -10.21 3.32 10.61
C MET A 143 -11.02 2.92 9.37
N PHE A 144 -10.83 3.60 8.25
CA PHE A 144 -11.59 3.38 7.03
C PHE A 144 -11.31 2.01 6.40
N SER A 145 -10.04 1.60 6.31
CA SER A 145 -9.63 0.39 5.61
C SER A 145 -10.26 -0.91 6.16
N PRO A 146 -10.23 -1.22 7.48
CA PRO A 146 -10.88 -2.40 8.02
C PRO A 146 -12.42 -2.32 7.90
N ALA A 147 -13.00 -1.13 8.02
CA ALA A 147 -14.44 -0.93 7.84
C ALA A 147 -14.88 -1.24 6.40
N LEU A 148 -14.11 -0.83 5.40
CA LEU A 148 -14.37 -1.12 4.00
C LEU A 148 -14.28 -2.62 3.73
N THR A 149 -13.17 -3.26 4.12
CA THR A 149 -12.92 -4.68 3.89
C THR A 149 -14.01 -5.54 4.51
N SER A 150 -14.46 -5.21 5.72
CA SER A 150 -15.53 -5.94 6.42
C SER A 150 -16.95 -5.63 5.87
N SER A 151 -17.10 -4.56 5.07
CA SER A 151 -18.40 -4.22 4.44
C SER A 151 -18.64 -4.95 3.13
N VAL A 152 -17.60 -5.36 2.40
CA VAL A 152 -17.72 -6.05 1.11
C VAL A 152 -18.57 -7.32 1.19
N PRO A 153 -18.38 -8.22 2.18
CA PRO A 153 -19.20 -9.42 2.31
C PRO A 153 -20.69 -9.17 2.61
N MET A 154 -21.04 -7.94 3.04
CA MET A 154 -22.41 -7.56 3.33
C MET A 154 -23.23 -7.19 2.09
N ILE A 155 -22.56 -6.94 0.96
CA ILE A 155 -23.19 -6.47 -0.29
C ILE A 155 -22.90 -7.34 -1.50
N VAL A 156 -21.85 -8.16 -1.45
CA VAL A 156 -21.39 -8.97 -2.59
C VAL A 156 -21.56 -10.45 -2.26
N PRO A 157 -22.10 -11.27 -3.20
CA PRO A 157 -22.13 -12.72 -3.04
C PRO A 157 -20.72 -13.33 -2.95
N ARG A 158 -20.56 -14.41 -2.19
CA ARG A 158 -19.25 -15.09 -1.98
C ARG A 158 -18.53 -15.43 -3.29
N ALA A 159 -19.26 -15.87 -4.30
CA ALA A 159 -18.71 -16.20 -5.62
C ALA A 159 -18.04 -15.02 -6.34
N GLN A 160 -18.32 -13.78 -5.95
CA GLN A 160 -17.80 -12.56 -6.58
C GLN A 160 -16.80 -11.80 -5.70
N PHE A 161 -16.39 -12.33 -4.54
CA PHE A 161 -15.46 -11.64 -3.62
C PHE A 161 -14.14 -11.28 -4.28
N THR A 162 -13.56 -12.19 -5.08
CA THR A 162 -12.31 -11.93 -5.79
C THR A 162 -12.45 -10.76 -6.77
N ALA A 163 -13.53 -10.74 -7.54
CA ALA A 163 -13.81 -9.65 -8.48
C ALA A 163 -14.07 -8.32 -7.76
N ALA A 164 -14.80 -8.33 -6.64
CA ALA A 164 -15.05 -7.14 -5.83
C ALA A 164 -13.75 -6.56 -5.26
N ASN A 165 -12.89 -7.39 -4.69
CA ASN A 165 -11.60 -6.96 -4.17
C ASN A 165 -10.67 -6.43 -5.28
N ALA A 166 -10.68 -7.05 -6.45
CA ALA A 166 -9.91 -6.57 -7.61
C ALA A 166 -10.38 -5.18 -8.06
N LEU A 167 -11.70 -4.96 -8.11
CA LEU A 167 -12.29 -3.65 -8.44
C LEU A 167 -11.97 -2.60 -7.37
N ILE A 168 -12.01 -2.93 -6.09
CA ILE A 168 -11.61 -2.02 -5.01
C ILE A 168 -10.11 -1.70 -5.14
N GLN A 169 -9.27 -2.70 -5.40
CA GLN A 169 -7.83 -2.48 -5.60
C GLN A 169 -7.54 -1.60 -6.82
N SER A 170 -8.36 -1.68 -7.87
CA SER A 170 -8.20 -0.81 -9.05
C SER A 170 -8.36 0.68 -8.71
N THR A 171 -9.20 1.03 -7.71
CA THR A 171 -9.34 2.43 -7.28
C THR A 171 -8.05 2.98 -6.68
N THR A 172 -7.30 2.16 -5.96
CA THR A 172 -5.98 2.53 -5.43
C THR A 172 -4.99 2.83 -6.56
N SER A 173 -4.96 1.98 -7.60
CA SER A 173 -4.11 2.20 -8.77
C SER A 173 -4.49 3.49 -9.51
N LEU A 174 -5.79 3.74 -9.68
CA LEU A 174 -6.28 4.99 -10.29
C LEU A 174 -5.92 6.21 -9.43
N GLY A 175 -6.01 6.10 -8.09
CA GLY A 175 -5.60 7.16 -7.17
C GLY A 175 -4.12 7.51 -7.31
N ILE A 176 -3.24 6.52 -7.44
CA ILE A 176 -1.79 6.72 -7.62
C ILE A 176 -1.49 7.38 -8.98
N ILE A 177 -2.27 7.08 -10.02
CA ILE A 177 -2.06 7.64 -11.37
C ILE A 177 -2.63 9.06 -11.46
N PHE A 178 -3.90 9.24 -11.09
CA PHE A 178 -4.62 10.50 -11.32
C PHE A 178 -4.45 11.51 -10.18
N GLY A 179 -4.30 11.05 -8.93
CA GLY A 179 -4.19 11.93 -7.78
C GLY A 179 -3.04 12.94 -7.90
N PRO A 180 -1.80 12.50 -8.10
CA PRO A 180 -0.66 13.41 -8.25
C PRO A 180 -0.75 14.33 -9.47
N ALA A 181 -1.30 13.87 -10.61
CA ALA A 181 -1.51 14.69 -11.78
C ALA A 181 -2.51 15.83 -11.49
N VAL A 182 -3.65 15.51 -10.89
CA VAL A 182 -4.66 16.49 -10.46
C VAL A 182 -4.07 17.45 -9.42
N SER A 183 -3.30 16.92 -8.46
CA SER A 183 -2.63 17.73 -7.44
C SER A 183 -1.63 18.71 -8.06
N GLY A 184 -0.76 18.25 -8.97
CA GLY A 184 0.25 19.09 -9.60
C GLY A 184 -0.37 20.26 -10.37
N VAL A 185 -1.38 19.98 -11.21
CA VAL A 185 -2.12 21.01 -11.95
C VAL A 185 -2.87 21.93 -10.98
N GLY A 186 -3.54 21.37 -9.98
CA GLY A 186 -4.26 22.14 -8.98
C GLY A 186 -3.35 23.10 -8.21
N ILE A 187 -2.17 22.63 -7.78
CA ILE A 187 -1.17 23.45 -7.06
C ILE A 187 -0.69 24.61 -7.93
N ALA A 188 -0.48 24.37 -9.23
CA ALA A 188 -0.03 25.42 -10.16
C ALA A 188 -1.11 26.49 -10.42
N LEU A 189 -2.39 26.09 -10.47
CA LEU A 189 -3.50 27.00 -10.77
C LEU A 189 -4.02 27.74 -9.54
N PHE A 190 -4.11 27.06 -8.41
CA PHE A 190 -4.80 27.57 -7.22
C PHE A 190 -3.89 27.70 -6.00
N GLY A 191 -2.76 27.01 -5.97
CA GLY A 191 -1.93 26.88 -4.78
C GLY A 191 -2.16 25.58 -4.01
N SER A 192 -1.17 25.21 -3.18
CA SER A 192 -1.22 23.92 -2.46
C SER A 192 -2.27 23.87 -1.35
N GLN A 193 -2.63 25.00 -0.77
CA GLN A 193 -3.64 25.10 0.29
C GLN A 193 -5.05 24.92 -0.26
N GLU A 194 -5.35 25.56 -1.36
CA GLU A 194 -6.63 25.52 -2.06
C GLU A 194 -6.90 24.13 -2.61
N VAL A 195 -5.85 23.45 -3.07
CA VAL A 195 -5.95 22.04 -3.51
C VAL A 195 -6.31 21.10 -2.36
N LEU A 196 -5.80 21.35 -1.15
CA LEU A 196 -6.22 20.58 0.03
C LEU A 196 -7.69 20.83 0.38
N CYS A 197 -8.18 22.06 0.23
CA CYS A 197 -9.60 22.35 0.39
C CYS A 197 -10.47 21.63 -0.66
N LEU A 198 -10.05 21.67 -1.92
CA LEU A 198 -10.73 20.92 -2.99
C LEU A 198 -10.75 19.41 -2.71
N ASN A 199 -9.67 18.88 -2.15
CA ASN A 199 -9.64 17.49 -1.71
C ASN A 199 -10.64 17.22 -0.58
N GLY A 200 -10.87 18.14 0.33
CA GLY A 200 -11.95 18.05 1.32
C GLY A 200 -13.31 17.80 0.66
N ALA A 201 -13.58 18.44 -0.49
CA ALA A 201 -14.80 18.19 -1.25
C ALA A 201 -14.87 16.75 -1.81
N THR A 202 -13.75 16.15 -2.23
CA THR A 202 -13.74 14.74 -2.71
C THR A 202 -14.11 13.78 -1.59
N TYR A 203 -13.59 13.96 -0.37
CA TYR A 203 -13.99 13.16 0.79
C TYR A 203 -15.45 13.37 1.19
N PHE A 204 -15.95 14.59 1.06
CA PHE A 204 -17.37 14.87 1.32
C PHE A 204 -18.26 14.16 0.32
N VAL A 205 -17.95 14.18 -0.97
CA VAL A 205 -18.66 13.42 -2.01
C VAL A 205 -18.58 11.92 -1.73
N ALA A 206 -17.42 11.41 -1.32
CA ALA A 206 -17.24 10.01 -0.93
C ALA A 206 -18.17 9.64 0.24
N ALA A 207 -18.29 10.50 1.26
CA ALA A 207 -19.19 10.32 2.39
C ALA A 207 -20.67 10.30 1.96
N LEU A 208 -21.07 11.18 1.04
CA LEU A 208 -22.44 11.19 0.49
C LEU A 208 -22.77 9.88 -0.27
N CYS A 209 -21.84 9.40 -1.11
CA CYS A 209 -21.99 8.12 -1.78
C CYS A 209 -22.22 6.98 -0.79
N LEU A 210 -21.40 6.91 0.28
CA LEU A 210 -21.52 5.90 1.34
C LEU A 210 -22.83 6.04 2.14
N GLY A 211 -23.30 7.26 2.34
CA GLY A 211 -24.60 7.54 2.96
C GLY A 211 -25.78 6.87 2.23
N MET A 212 -25.70 6.81 0.90
CA MET A 212 -26.69 6.23 0.02
C MET A 212 -26.62 4.70 -0.08
N VAL A 213 -25.53 4.05 0.38
CA VAL A 213 -25.37 2.59 0.38
C VAL A 213 -26.27 1.94 1.42
N ARG A 214 -26.91 0.84 1.05
CA ARG A 214 -27.71 0.01 1.96
C ARG A 214 -26.90 -1.22 2.37
N LEU A 215 -26.22 -1.13 3.51
CA LEU A 215 -25.56 -2.30 4.10
C LEU A 215 -26.64 -3.20 4.70
N ARG A 216 -26.70 -4.46 4.25
CA ARG A 216 -27.53 -5.48 4.89
C ARG A 216 -26.92 -5.82 6.24
N ALA A 217 -27.77 -6.10 7.25
CA ALA A 217 -27.25 -6.63 8.50
C ALA A 217 -26.39 -7.86 8.20
N ALA A 218 -25.20 -7.92 8.76
CA ALA A 218 -24.34 -9.08 8.60
C ALA A 218 -25.09 -10.30 9.14
N GLN A 219 -25.33 -11.31 8.29
CA GLN A 219 -25.69 -12.61 8.80
C GLN A 219 -24.53 -13.04 9.70
N PRO A 220 -24.80 -13.50 10.93
CA PRO A 220 -23.75 -14.02 11.79
C PRO A 220 -23.01 -15.10 10.99
N SER A 221 -21.79 -14.81 10.55
CA SER A 221 -20.95 -15.84 9.98
C SER A 221 -20.68 -16.84 11.09
N ALA A 222 -21.16 -18.07 10.93
CA ALA A 222 -20.89 -19.18 11.83
C ALA A 222 -19.41 -19.66 11.80
N VAL A 223 -18.52 -18.80 11.33
CA VAL A 223 -17.09 -18.94 11.53
C VAL A 223 -16.77 -18.06 12.74
N GLU A 224 -16.90 -18.67 13.93
CA GLU A 224 -16.23 -18.16 15.11
C GLU A 224 -14.76 -17.92 14.69
N PRO A 225 -14.20 -16.73 14.93
CA PRO A 225 -12.77 -16.60 14.87
C PRO A 225 -12.28 -17.61 15.93
N GLU A 226 -11.57 -18.67 15.49
CA GLU A 226 -10.75 -19.45 16.42
C GLU A 226 -9.79 -18.45 17.06
N THR A 227 -10.24 -17.81 18.11
CA THR A 227 -9.38 -17.14 19.07
C THR A 227 -8.58 -18.25 19.73
N THR A 228 -7.52 -18.68 19.06
CA THR A 228 -6.43 -19.33 19.77
C THR A 228 -6.05 -18.34 20.85
N GLY A 229 -6.34 -18.68 22.11
CA GLY A 229 -6.20 -17.83 23.29
C GLY A 229 -4.74 -17.49 23.66
N GLY A 230 -3.87 -17.30 22.64
CA GLY A 230 -2.51 -16.84 22.77
C GLY A 230 -2.45 -15.31 22.76
N SER A 231 -1.59 -14.73 23.60
CA SER A 231 -1.23 -13.32 23.51
C SER A 231 -0.66 -13.03 22.12
N ALA A 232 -1.00 -11.87 21.50
CA ALA A 232 -0.43 -11.41 20.23
C ALA A 232 1.13 -11.46 20.24
N TRP A 233 1.73 -11.28 21.41
CA TRP A 233 3.16 -11.42 21.63
C TRP A 233 3.65 -12.88 21.51
N GLN A 234 2.83 -13.84 21.89
CA GLN A 234 3.14 -15.26 21.76
C GLN A 234 3.05 -15.70 20.29
N ASP A 235 2.03 -15.25 19.57
CA ASP A 235 1.87 -15.47 18.13
C ASP A 235 3.04 -14.88 17.33
N PHE A 236 3.50 -13.66 17.70
CA PHE A 236 4.68 -13.04 17.11
C PHE A 236 5.96 -13.86 17.36
N LYS A 237 6.19 -14.34 18.59
CA LYS A 237 7.36 -15.19 18.93
C LYS A 237 7.34 -16.50 18.18
N GLU A 238 6.17 -17.14 18.06
CA GLU A 238 6.03 -18.41 17.33
C GLU A 238 6.27 -18.22 15.83
N GLY A 239 5.75 -17.13 15.25
CA GLY A 239 6.04 -16.75 13.86
C GLY A 239 7.53 -16.53 13.63
N LEU A 240 8.19 -15.77 14.52
CA LEU A 240 9.62 -15.50 14.44
C LEU A 240 10.46 -16.79 14.59
N ALA A 241 10.13 -17.63 15.56
CA ALA A 241 10.80 -18.91 15.76
C ALA A 241 10.65 -19.83 14.54
N PHE A 242 9.45 -19.90 13.94
CA PHE A 242 9.20 -20.66 12.73
C PHE A 242 10.06 -20.18 11.55
N VAL A 243 10.08 -18.86 11.31
CA VAL A 243 10.85 -18.28 10.22
C VAL A 243 12.35 -18.47 10.42
N ALA A 244 12.86 -18.24 11.64
CA ALA A 244 14.29 -18.32 11.93
C ALA A 244 14.83 -19.78 11.87
N THR A 245 14.03 -20.76 12.31
CA THR A 245 14.53 -22.15 12.47
C THR A 245 14.16 -23.06 11.31
N LYS A 246 12.97 -22.89 10.71
CA LYS A 246 12.43 -23.84 9.72
C LYS A 246 12.42 -23.33 8.29
N GLN A 247 12.43 -22.01 8.06
CA GLN A 247 12.19 -21.44 6.72
C GLN A 247 13.13 -20.28 6.38
N ARG A 248 14.41 -20.57 6.11
CA ARG A 248 15.41 -19.58 5.69
C ARG A 248 14.97 -18.73 4.48
N VAL A 249 14.19 -19.30 3.56
CA VAL A 249 13.68 -18.59 2.38
C VAL A 249 12.75 -17.45 2.81
N ILE A 250 11.87 -17.69 3.79
CA ILE A 250 10.95 -16.65 4.29
C ILE A 250 11.74 -15.56 5.05
N LEU A 251 12.76 -15.95 5.83
CA LEU A 251 13.61 -14.97 6.51
C LEU A 251 14.31 -14.04 5.51
N LEU A 252 14.91 -14.59 4.45
CA LEU A 252 15.54 -13.81 3.39
C LEU A 252 14.51 -12.90 2.67
N LEU A 253 13.31 -13.38 2.48
CA LEU A 253 12.23 -12.60 1.88
C LEU A 253 11.82 -11.42 2.77
N ILE A 254 11.74 -11.63 4.09
CA ILE A 254 11.46 -10.55 5.06
C ILE A 254 12.57 -9.50 5.05
N LEU A 255 13.83 -9.92 5.01
CA LEU A 255 14.97 -9.01 4.92
C LEU A 255 14.94 -8.22 3.60
N THR A 256 14.67 -8.90 2.49
CA THR A 256 14.52 -8.25 1.17
C THR A 256 13.38 -7.23 1.18
N ALA A 257 12.25 -7.58 1.82
CA ALA A 257 11.10 -6.67 1.98
C ALA A 257 11.44 -5.47 2.88
N GLY A 258 12.24 -5.68 3.91
CA GLY A 258 12.76 -4.59 4.74
C GLY A 258 13.62 -3.62 3.92
N CYS A 259 14.57 -4.12 3.14
CA CYS A 259 15.39 -3.29 2.25
C CYS A 259 14.53 -2.54 1.23
N TYR A 260 13.57 -3.24 0.60
CA TYR A 260 12.64 -2.62 -0.33
C TYR A 260 11.81 -1.51 0.33
N GLY A 261 11.18 -1.80 1.47
CA GLY A 261 10.36 -0.82 2.21
C GLY A 261 11.16 0.40 2.66
N PHE A 262 12.42 0.19 3.08
CA PHE A 262 13.35 1.25 3.48
C PHE A 262 13.61 2.24 2.33
N GLY A 263 13.87 1.75 1.11
CA GLY A 263 14.12 2.60 -0.06
C GLY A 263 12.84 3.20 -0.66
N ALA A 264 11.80 2.38 -0.84
CA ALA A 264 10.57 2.78 -1.52
C ALA A 264 9.81 3.89 -0.78
N SER A 265 9.72 3.80 0.55
CA SER A 265 9.05 4.82 1.37
C SER A 265 9.83 6.14 1.40
N ALA A 266 11.17 6.08 1.44
CA ALA A 266 12.01 7.26 1.35
C ALA A 266 11.85 7.95 -0.03
N LEU A 267 11.87 7.18 -1.12
CA LEU A 267 11.65 7.71 -2.46
C LEU A 267 10.28 8.41 -2.56
N SER A 268 9.22 7.74 -2.13
CA SER A 268 7.87 8.28 -2.21
C SER A 268 7.70 9.59 -1.41
N THR A 269 8.37 9.71 -0.26
CA THR A 269 8.25 10.90 0.60
C THR A 269 9.13 12.05 0.12
N LEU A 270 10.35 11.76 -0.36
CA LEU A 270 11.34 12.78 -0.74
C LEU A 270 11.32 13.14 -2.22
N PHE A 271 10.56 12.43 -3.04
CA PHE A 271 10.53 12.69 -4.48
C PHE A 271 10.20 14.15 -4.86
N PRO A 272 9.22 14.84 -4.23
CA PRO A 272 8.96 16.26 -4.52
C PRO A 272 10.17 17.16 -4.20
N VAL A 273 10.94 16.82 -3.16
CA VAL A 273 12.18 17.52 -2.80
C VAL A 273 13.23 17.39 -3.90
N PHE A 274 13.45 16.14 -4.34
CA PHE A 274 14.40 15.84 -5.42
C PHE A 274 14.01 16.50 -6.73
N ALA A 275 12.75 16.39 -7.11
CA ALA A 275 12.23 16.96 -8.34
C ALA A 275 12.37 18.50 -8.35
N ARG A 276 12.07 19.17 -7.24
CA ARG A 276 12.19 20.61 -7.14
C ARG A 276 13.64 21.11 -7.12
N LYS A 277 14.51 20.49 -6.30
CA LYS A 277 15.88 20.97 -6.11
C LYS A 277 16.87 20.45 -7.15
N LEU A 278 16.79 19.16 -7.48
CA LEU A 278 17.75 18.54 -8.39
C LEU A 278 17.39 18.76 -9.85
N LEU A 279 16.07 18.67 -10.17
CA LEU A 279 15.57 18.80 -11.55
C LEU A 279 15.03 20.20 -11.86
N GLY A 280 14.82 21.06 -10.86
CA GLY A 280 14.27 22.42 -11.05
C GLY A 280 12.81 22.42 -11.47
N LEU A 281 12.04 21.36 -11.19
CA LEU A 281 10.69 21.16 -11.67
C LEU A 281 9.65 21.83 -10.77
N GLY A 282 8.55 22.25 -11.40
CA GLY A 282 7.35 22.76 -10.74
C GLY A 282 6.41 21.63 -10.29
N PRO A 283 5.29 22.00 -9.64
CA PRO A 283 4.33 21.02 -9.12
C PRO A 283 3.64 20.21 -10.22
N VAL A 284 3.41 20.77 -11.40
CA VAL A 284 2.79 20.10 -12.55
C VAL A 284 3.66 18.94 -13.03
N GLU A 285 4.94 19.23 -13.26
CA GLU A 285 5.91 18.25 -13.72
C GLU A 285 6.10 17.14 -12.68
N VAL A 286 6.13 17.48 -11.40
CA VAL A 286 6.22 16.51 -10.30
C VAL A 286 4.99 15.61 -10.27
N GLY A 287 3.79 16.18 -10.41
CA GLY A 287 2.55 15.42 -10.51
C GLY A 287 2.56 14.47 -11.71
N TYR A 288 3.00 14.95 -12.87
CA TYR A 288 3.14 14.15 -14.09
C TYR A 288 4.15 12.99 -13.93
N LEU A 289 5.32 13.26 -13.34
CA LEU A 289 6.33 12.22 -13.10
C LEU A 289 5.83 11.17 -12.11
N TRP A 290 5.09 11.58 -11.10
CA TRP A 290 4.51 10.62 -10.17
C TRP A 290 3.43 9.76 -10.81
N SER A 291 2.61 10.33 -11.69
CA SER A 291 1.67 9.57 -12.52
C SER A 291 2.37 8.58 -13.44
N SER A 292 3.54 8.96 -13.98
CA SER A 292 4.39 8.06 -14.77
C SER A 292 4.85 6.85 -13.94
N LEU A 293 5.21 7.04 -12.67
CA LEU A 293 5.49 5.94 -11.74
C LEU A 293 4.25 5.05 -11.56
N GLY A 294 3.07 5.64 -11.39
CA GLY A 294 1.80 4.90 -11.30
C GLY A 294 1.49 4.06 -12.53
N ILE A 295 1.78 4.58 -13.74
CA ILE A 295 1.67 3.82 -14.99
C ILE A 295 2.61 2.60 -14.97
N GLY A 296 3.84 2.78 -14.50
CA GLY A 296 4.79 1.66 -14.34
C GLY A 296 4.26 0.56 -13.42
N LEU A 297 3.69 0.94 -12.27
CA LEU A 297 3.02 0.01 -11.33
C LEU A 297 1.91 -0.78 -12.03
N LEU A 298 1.06 -0.11 -12.80
CA LEU A 298 -0.06 -0.73 -13.51
C LEU A 298 0.42 -1.70 -14.60
N VAL A 299 1.38 -1.27 -15.43
CA VAL A 299 1.96 -2.10 -16.48
C VAL A 299 2.55 -3.38 -15.90
N MET A 300 3.30 -3.27 -14.80
CA MET A 300 3.87 -4.45 -14.14
C MET A 300 2.80 -5.37 -13.58
N SER A 301 1.74 -4.83 -13.00
CA SER A 301 0.61 -5.62 -12.51
C SER A 301 -0.03 -6.46 -13.61
N ILE A 302 -0.16 -5.90 -14.83
CA ILE A 302 -0.64 -6.62 -16.02
C ILE A 302 0.36 -7.69 -16.45
N VAL A 303 1.66 -7.36 -16.50
CA VAL A 303 2.72 -8.32 -16.89
C VAL A 303 2.74 -9.52 -15.94
N LEU A 304 2.52 -9.31 -14.65
CA LEU A 304 2.49 -10.39 -13.66
C LEU A 304 1.35 -11.38 -13.87
N LEU A 305 0.25 -11.01 -14.53
CA LEU A 305 -0.82 -11.96 -14.87
C LEU A 305 -0.32 -13.06 -15.81
N TRP A 306 0.66 -12.77 -16.67
CA TRP A 306 1.27 -13.74 -17.57
C TRP A 306 2.40 -14.56 -16.92
N CYS A 307 2.76 -14.24 -15.68
CA CYS A 307 3.84 -14.90 -14.96
C CYS A 307 3.35 -15.94 -13.94
N THR A 308 2.05 -16.19 -13.85
CA THR A 308 1.42 -17.08 -12.83
C THR A 308 1.83 -18.55 -12.93
N GLU A 309 2.19 -19.03 -14.12
CA GLU A 309 2.59 -20.43 -14.35
C GLU A 309 4.10 -20.70 -14.16
N ARG A 310 4.89 -19.69 -13.75
CA ARG A 310 6.34 -19.83 -13.57
C ARG A 310 6.70 -20.49 -12.25
N THR A 311 7.88 -21.12 -12.22
CA THR A 311 8.45 -21.71 -11.00
C THR A 311 8.62 -20.66 -9.90
N LEU A 312 8.69 -21.10 -8.64
CA LEU A 312 8.92 -20.20 -7.50
C LEU A 312 10.23 -19.41 -7.64
N ALA A 313 11.29 -20.09 -8.08
CA ALA A 313 12.59 -19.47 -8.32
C ALA A 313 12.54 -18.40 -9.41
N ASP A 314 11.78 -18.63 -10.50
CA ASP A 314 11.63 -17.65 -11.58
C ASP A 314 10.84 -16.42 -11.14
N ARG A 315 9.78 -16.59 -10.35
CA ARG A 315 9.02 -15.46 -9.77
C ARG A 315 9.89 -14.59 -8.86
N VAL A 316 10.71 -15.20 -8.03
CA VAL A 316 11.66 -14.48 -7.17
C VAL A 316 12.77 -13.80 -8.00
N ASN A 317 13.19 -14.40 -9.11
CA ASN A 317 14.15 -13.78 -10.04
C ASN A 317 13.58 -12.50 -10.68
N ILE A 318 12.26 -12.38 -10.84
CA ILE A 318 11.62 -11.12 -11.26
C ILE A 318 11.88 -10.02 -10.22
N ILE A 319 11.81 -10.33 -8.92
CA ILE A 319 12.14 -9.36 -7.85
C ILE A 319 13.57 -8.82 -8.01
N PHE A 320 14.53 -9.72 -8.32
CA PHE A 320 15.92 -9.32 -8.56
C PHE A 320 16.02 -8.31 -9.72
N TRP A 321 15.53 -8.66 -10.91
CA TRP A 321 15.63 -7.80 -12.08
C TRP A 321 14.85 -6.50 -11.92
N ALA A 322 13.64 -6.58 -11.37
CA ALA A 322 12.79 -5.43 -11.10
C ALA A 322 13.48 -4.44 -10.15
N SER A 323 14.07 -4.94 -9.05
CA SER A 323 14.81 -4.10 -8.10
C SER A 323 16.10 -3.55 -8.69
N ALA A 324 16.81 -4.33 -9.49
CA ALA A 324 18.04 -3.87 -10.16
C ALA A 324 17.74 -2.74 -11.15
N VAL A 325 16.73 -2.92 -12.01
CA VAL A 325 16.30 -1.90 -12.97
C VAL A 325 15.84 -0.62 -12.25
N SER A 326 15.02 -0.75 -11.19
CA SER A 326 14.61 0.42 -10.38
C SER A 326 15.79 1.10 -9.72
N GLY A 327 16.72 0.35 -9.12
CA GLY A 327 17.90 0.92 -8.48
C GLY A 327 18.79 1.70 -9.45
N LEU A 328 19.05 1.14 -10.63
CA LEU A 328 19.82 1.82 -11.69
C LEU A 328 19.06 3.05 -12.20
N ALA A 329 17.76 2.95 -12.40
CA ALA A 329 16.94 4.08 -12.83
C ALA A 329 16.92 5.21 -11.79
N ILE A 330 16.81 4.89 -10.49
CA ILE A 330 16.86 5.89 -9.40
C ILE A 330 18.24 6.58 -9.38
N VAL A 331 19.33 5.82 -9.50
CA VAL A 331 20.68 6.40 -9.55
C VAL A 331 20.84 7.29 -10.79
N ALA A 332 20.29 6.89 -11.93
CA ALA A 332 20.36 7.67 -13.18
C ALA A 332 19.65 9.05 -13.06
N LEU A 333 18.61 9.18 -12.21
CA LEU A 333 17.93 10.46 -11.98
C LEU A 333 18.89 11.57 -11.51
N VAL A 334 20.05 11.23 -10.91
CA VAL A 334 21.02 12.23 -10.45
C VAL A 334 21.59 13.06 -11.62
N TRP A 335 21.74 12.44 -12.79
CA TRP A 335 22.38 13.08 -13.95
C TRP A 335 21.40 13.49 -15.07
N MET A 336 20.20 12.91 -15.06
CA MET A 336 19.20 13.20 -16.10
C MET A 336 18.34 14.39 -15.73
N LYS A 337 18.25 15.37 -16.65
CA LYS A 337 17.44 16.60 -16.46
C LYS A 337 16.29 16.70 -17.46
N ASP A 338 16.34 15.94 -18.55
CA ASP A 338 15.28 15.91 -19.54
C ASP A 338 14.02 15.23 -18.98
N ILE A 339 12.88 15.91 -19.02
CA ILE A 339 11.64 15.44 -18.40
C ILE A 339 11.12 14.15 -19.04
N TYR A 340 11.34 13.96 -20.34
CA TYR A 340 10.90 12.74 -21.04
C TYR A 340 11.72 11.53 -20.58
N VAL A 341 13.05 11.72 -20.47
CA VAL A 341 13.96 10.67 -19.96
C VAL A 341 13.60 10.34 -18.50
N VAL A 342 13.40 11.36 -17.67
CA VAL A 342 12.99 11.19 -16.27
C VAL A 342 11.64 10.46 -16.18
N SER A 343 10.68 10.74 -17.07
CA SER A 343 9.38 10.05 -17.12
C SER A 343 9.54 8.56 -17.43
N VAL A 344 10.40 8.21 -18.39
CA VAL A 344 10.72 6.81 -18.71
C VAL A 344 11.36 6.12 -17.50
N LEU A 345 12.32 6.78 -16.84
CA LEU A 345 12.93 6.25 -15.62
C LEU A 345 11.89 6.04 -14.50
N MET A 346 10.94 6.97 -14.33
CA MET A 346 9.85 6.83 -13.36
C MET A 346 8.93 5.66 -13.68
N ILE A 347 8.61 5.40 -14.97
CA ILE A 347 7.87 4.20 -15.38
C ILE A 347 8.66 2.92 -15.04
N MET A 348 9.97 2.91 -15.29
CA MET A 348 10.82 1.76 -14.95
C MET A 348 10.87 1.53 -13.43
N ILE A 349 11.02 2.59 -12.64
CA ILE A 349 10.99 2.54 -11.17
C ILE A 349 9.64 2.00 -10.69
N GLY A 350 8.54 2.54 -11.19
CA GLY A 350 7.19 2.09 -10.86
C GLY A 350 6.95 0.62 -11.23
N GLY A 351 7.42 0.20 -12.41
CA GLY A 351 7.36 -1.20 -12.84
C GLY A 351 8.09 -2.13 -11.87
N GLY A 352 9.30 -1.76 -11.48
CA GLY A 352 10.05 -2.55 -10.50
C GLY A 352 9.39 -2.59 -9.12
N MET A 353 8.85 -1.47 -8.66
CA MET A 353 8.11 -1.40 -7.40
C MET A 353 6.84 -2.25 -7.45
N GLY A 354 6.11 -2.25 -8.57
CA GLY A 354 4.88 -3.02 -8.78
C GLY A 354 5.07 -4.53 -8.78
N ALA A 355 6.28 -5.02 -9.10
CA ALA A 355 6.59 -6.45 -9.08
C ALA A 355 6.77 -7.00 -7.65
N PHE A 356 7.32 -6.20 -6.75
CA PHE A 356 7.83 -6.68 -5.46
C PHE A 356 6.73 -7.27 -4.57
N THR A 357 5.75 -6.47 -4.22
CA THR A 357 4.74 -6.83 -3.19
C THR A 357 3.90 -8.05 -3.58
N PRO A 358 3.31 -8.14 -4.80
CA PRO A 358 2.50 -9.30 -5.16
C PRO A 358 3.29 -10.62 -5.16
N ILE A 359 4.53 -10.59 -5.65
CA ILE A 359 5.38 -11.78 -5.68
C ILE A 359 5.77 -12.18 -4.26
N ALA A 360 6.23 -11.23 -3.45
CA ALA A 360 6.65 -11.51 -2.07
C ALA A 360 5.51 -12.11 -1.24
N TRP A 361 4.32 -11.54 -1.32
CA TRP A 361 3.13 -12.06 -0.64
C TRP A 361 2.74 -13.46 -1.14
N GLY A 362 2.73 -13.68 -2.45
CA GLY A 362 2.44 -14.99 -3.04
C GLY A 362 3.43 -16.07 -2.55
N VAL A 363 4.73 -15.75 -2.52
CA VAL A 363 5.78 -16.66 -2.03
C VAL A 363 5.61 -16.97 -0.54
N VAL A 364 5.30 -15.98 0.29
CA VAL A 364 5.04 -16.21 1.72
C VAL A 364 3.84 -17.13 1.91
N GLN A 365 2.74 -16.89 1.18
CA GLN A 365 1.52 -17.69 1.28
C GLN A 365 1.75 -19.15 0.84
N GLU A 366 2.54 -19.35 -0.22
CA GLU A 366 2.83 -20.68 -0.78
C GLU A 366 3.74 -21.51 0.13
N LEU A 367 4.76 -20.88 0.75
CA LEU A 367 5.75 -21.55 1.60
C LEU A 367 5.31 -21.72 3.06
N THR A 368 4.23 -21.07 3.48
CA THR A 368 3.81 -21.06 4.88
C THR A 368 2.61 -21.99 5.08
N PRO A 369 2.62 -22.91 6.07
CA PRO A 369 1.47 -23.70 6.43
C PRO A 369 0.25 -22.83 6.76
N ARG A 370 -0.96 -23.24 6.34
CA ARG A 370 -2.20 -22.45 6.47
C ARG A 370 -2.43 -21.88 7.88
N MET A 371 -2.10 -22.63 8.92
CA MET A 371 -2.25 -22.19 10.32
C MET A 371 -1.28 -21.07 10.73
N MET A 372 -0.17 -20.88 10.00
CA MET A 372 0.88 -19.90 10.34
C MET A 372 0.93 -18.69 9.40
N VAL A 373 0.14 -18.70 8.30
CA VAL A 373 0.18 -17.64 7.26
C VAL A 373 -0.06 -16.27 7.85
N GLY A 374 -1.06 -16.11 8.73
CA GLY A 374 -1.36 -14.84 9.37
C GLY A 374 -0.21 -14.31 10.24
N ARG A 375 0.44 -15.20 11.02
CA ARG A 375 1.58 -14.85 11.89
C ARG A 375 2.81 -14.42 11.07
N VAL A 376 3.09 -15.15 10.00
CA VAL A 376 4.25 -14.87 9.12
C VAL A 376 4.01 -13.60 8.30
N LEU A 377 2.80 -13.39 7.76
CA LEU A 377 2.45 -12.14 7.06
C LEU A 377 2.46 -10.93 8.01
N GLY A 378 2.02 -11.11 9.26
CA GLY A 378 2.15 -10.08 10.29
C GLY A 378 3.60 -9.71 10.56
N LEU A 379 4.49 -10.68 10.71
CA LEU A 379 5.93 -10.45 10.89
C LEU A 379 6.55 -9.75 9.67
N TYR A 380 6.20 -10.19 8.45
CA TYR A 380 6.61 -9.55 7.20
C TYR A 380 6.15 -8.08 7.14
N GLY A 381 4.87 -7.82 7.41
CA GLY A 381 4.32 -6.46 7.39
C GLY A 381 4.95 -5.55 8.42
N THR A 382 5.10 -6.00 9.67
CA THR A 382 5.76 -5.24 10.74
C THR A 382 7.21 -4.93 10.39
N GLY A 383 7.96 -5.91 9.86
CA GLY A 383 9.35 -5.71 9.44
C GLY A 383 9.48 -4.70 8.30
N ALA A 384 8.64 -4.82 7.27
CA ALA A 384 8.63 -3.90 6.13
C ALA A 384 8.25 -2.47 6.55
N MET A 385 7.27 -2.30 7.45
CA MET A 385 6.84 -0.99 7.93
C MET A 385 7.87 -0.33 8.87
N THR A 386 8.50 -1.09 9.75
CA THR A 386 9.60 -0.59 10.60
C THR A 386 10.76 -0.11 9.73
N ALA A 387 11.10 -0.87 8.69
CA ALA A 387 12.11 -0.47 7.72
C ALA A 387 11.70 0.79 6.93
N ALA A 388 10.42 0.92 6.55
CA ALA A 388 9.88 2.10 5.88
C ALA A 388 10.04 3.38 6.72
N ILE A 389 9.65 3.33 8.00
CA ILE A 389 9.82 4.44 8.96
C ILE A 389 11.31 4.82 9.08
N SER A 390 12.17 3.81 9.24
CA SER A 390 13.62 4.03 9.35
C SER A 390 14.17 4.64 8.07
N GLY A 391 13.74 4.17 6.89
CA GLY A 391 14.17 4.69 5.59
C GLY A 391 13.81 6.15 5.38
N ILE A 392 12.55 6.52 5.66
CA ILE A 392 12.09 7.93 5.60
C ILE A 392 12.97 8.81 6.51
N SER A 393 13.20 8.38 7.75
CA SER A 393 13.97 9.14 8.73
C SER A 393 15.44 9.29 8.33
N VAL A 394 16.09 8.20 7.93
CA VAL A 394 17.51 8.18 7.56
C VAL A 394 17.77 9.00 6.29
N PHE A 395 16.98 8.77 5.23
CA PHE A 395 17.17 9.50 3.98
C PHE A 395 16.75 10.98 4.06
N GLY A 396 15.78 11.32 4.94
CA GLY A 396 15.50 12.71 5.26
C GLY A 396 16.72 13.44 5.81
N GLN A 397 17.41 12.82 6.77
CA GLN A 397 18.65 13.38 7.35
C GLN A 397 19.83 13.38 6.36
N ILE A 398 20.00 12.31 5.57
CA ILE A 398 21.06 12.25 4.55
C ILE A 398 20.83 13.40 3.53
N THR A 399 19.62 13.56 3.05
CA THR A 399 19.27 14.60 2.07
C THR A 399 19.50 16.00 2.65
N GLU A 400 19.15 16.24 3.91
CA GLU A 400 19.35 17.53 4.56
C GLU A 400 20.83 17.86 4.78
N ARG A 401 21.66 16.87 5.17
CA ARG A 401 23.07 17.10 5.50
C ARG A 401 24.02 17.01 4.31
N PHE A 402 23.75 16.09 3.38
CA PHE A 402 24.67 15.76 2.28
C PHE A 402 24.13 16.14 0.91
N GLY A 403 22.91 16.70 0.85
CA GLY A 403 22.26 17.15 -0.37
C GLY A 403 21.43 16.07 -1.07
N GLU A 404 20.61 16.52 -2.00
CA GLU A 404 19.60 15.74 -2.70
C GLU A 404 20.20 14.63 -3.58
N SER A 405 21.32 14.91 -4.23
CA SER A 405 22.02 13.91 -5.07
C SER A 405 22.48 12.69 -4.27
N MET A 406 23.01 12.93 -3.05
CA MET A 406 23.42 11.84 -2.17
C MET A 406 22.22 11.06 -1.62
N GLY A 407 21.12 11.76 -1.30
CA GLY A 407 19.88 11.15 -0.86
C GLY A 407 19.31 10.18 -1.90
N ILE A 408 19.13 10.65 -3.14
CA ILE A 408 18.56 9.82 -4.23
C ILE A 408 19.51 8.69 -4.66
N ALA A 409 20.81 8.93 -4.74
CA ALA A 409 21.79 7.89 -5.05
C ALA A 409 21.81 6.80 -3.97
N GLY A 410 21.72 7.18 -2.70
CA GLY A 410 21.62 6.26 -1.58
C GLY A 410 20.34 5.41 -1.65
N ILE A 411 19.19 5.99 -1.98
CA ILE A 411 17.95 5.24 -2.20
C ILE A 411 18.13 4.22 -3.33
N GLY A 412 18.73 4.62 -4.46
CA GLY A 412 19.05 3.72 -5.56
C GLY A 412 19.96 2.57 -5.13
N ALA A 413 20.99 2.85 -4.29
CA ALA A 413 21.86 1.82 -3.73
C ALA A 413 21.09 0.80 -2.87
N ILE A 414 20.08 1.22 -2.11
CA ILE A 414 19.21 0.31 -1.35
C ILE A 414 18.41 -0.61 -2.30
N PHE A 415 17.89 -0.10 -3.42
CA PHE A 415 17.23 -0.96 -4.41
C PHE A 415 18.20 -1.96 -5.05
N LEU A 416 19.45 -1.58 -5.30
CA LEU A 416 20.47 -2.49 -5.79
C LEU A 416 20.84 -3.55 -4.72
N LEU A 417 20.87 -3.17 -3.45
CA LEU A 417 21.02 -4.11 -2.33
C LEU A 417 19.84 -5.08 -2.26
N THR A 418 18.61 -4.59 -2.46
CA THR A 418 17.39 -5.41 -2.55
C THR A 418 17.51 -6.43 -3.69
N ALA A 419 18.04 -6.01 -4.84
CA ALA A 419 18.33 -6.90 -5.97
C ALA A 419 19.35 -7.98 -5.60
N PHE A 420 20.44 -7.61 -4.91
CA PHE A 420 21.43 -8.56 -4.44
C PHE A 420 20.81 -9.65 -3.55
N PHE A 421 20.02 -9.27 -2.55
CA PHE A 421 19.30 -10.22 -1.70
C PHE A 421 18.27 -11.06 -2.48
N GLY A 422 17.58 -10.46 -3.44
CA GLY A 422 16.67 -11.18 -4.35
C GLY A 422 17.39 -12.26 -5.17
N SER A 423 18.60 -11.98 -5.67
CA SER A 423 19.43 -12.96 -6.39
C SER A 423 19.84 -14.12 -5.49
N TRP A 424 20.25 -13.82 -4.27
CA TRP A 424 20.63 -14.83 -3.29
C TRP A 424 19.43 -15.71 -2.91
N LEU A 425 18.28 -15.12 -2.70
CA LEU A 425 17.01 -15.83 -2.44
C LEU A 425 16.64 -16.77 -3.61
N SER A 426 16.68 -16.30 -4.86
CA SER A 426 16.41 -17.12 -6.04
C SER A 426 17.34 -18.33 -6.14
N ARG A 427 18.64 -18.14 -5.90
CA ARG A 427 19.63 -19.25 -5.86
C ARG A 427 19.33 -20.23 -4.73
N SER A 428 18.95 -19.76 -3.56
CA SER A 428 18.60 -20.61 -2.41
C SER A 428 17.39 -21.51 -2.68
N ILE A 429 16.37 -20.96 -3.36
CA ILE A 429 15.17 -21.71 -3.78
C ILE A 429 15.55 -22.75 -4.83
N ARG A 430 16.27 -22.37 -5.90
CA ARG A 430 16.68 -23.29 -6.97
C ARG A 430 17.54 -24.45 -6.47
N ASN A 431 18.40 -24.21 -5.49
CA ASN A 431 19.19 -25.27 -4.87
C ASN A 431 18.32 -26.27 -4.07
N ARG A 432 17.21 -25.79 -3.48
CA ARG A 432 16.24 -26.68 -2.79
C ARG A 432 15.39 -27.47 -3.79
N GLU A 433 14.94 -26.86 -4.89
CA GLU A 433 14.18 -27.54 -5.93
C GLU A 433 15.01 -28.66 -6.62
N ARG A 434 16.33 -28.50 -6.69
CA ARG A 434 17.25 -29.53 -7.24
C ARG A 434 17.58 -30.66 -6.25
N ALA A 435 17.37 -30.42 -4.96
CA ALA A 435 17.66 -31.39 -3.89
C ALA A 435 16.46 -32.27 -3.52
N LEU A 436 15.27 -31.96 -4.05
CA LEU A 436 14.02 -32.73 -3.96
C LEU A 436 13.78 -33.56 -5.23
#